data_1a2ff5276d9e1aa38fd92b0c76db3831
#
_entry.id   1a2ff5276d9e1aa38fd92b0c76db3831
#
_cell.length_a   1.000
_cell.length_b   1.000
_cell.length_c   1.000
_cell.angle_alpha   90.00
_cell.angle_beta   90.00
_cell.angle_gamma   90.00
#
_symmetry.space_group_name_H-M   'P 1'
#
loop_
_entity.id
_entity.type
_entity.pdbx_description
1 polymer ?
#
loop_
_entity_poly.entity_id
_entity_poly.type
_entity_poly.pdbx_seq_one_letter_code
_entity_poly.pdbx_strand_id
1 'polypeptide(L)'
;FTRFHGNTPNEVRRGGASLKSFAPLHIELSLAGGNVMEYRIEKKEAFKVMGVSKVFSYVSADTEIPKYWNEINGNPQEKPVMGMYGICFDAEMAGNQFRYMIADDFLAEEAEKKGLEEYEIPGHTWAVFPCRGPMPLPLQEVNRRIFAEWLPAGRYEIAEGYNIEYYSDPADYKGGTEDPGYYAEVWIPVKGSIGRGID
;
A
#
# COMPACT_ATOMS: atom_id res chain seq x y z
N PHE A 1 16.82 9.41 2.81
CA PHE A 1 16.61 10.82 3.17
C PHE A 1 16.15 11.63 1.95
N THR A 2 16.92 11.67 0.86
CA THR A 2 16.61 12.44 -0.35
C THR A 2 15.32 11.97 -1.02
N ARG A 3 15.12 10.65 -1.11
CA ARG A 3 13.90 10.03 -1.67
C ARG A 3 12.63 10.42 -0.88
N PHE A 4 12.75 10.66 0.41
CA PHE A 4 11.63 10.95 1.31
C PHE A 4 11.32 12.45 1.42
N HIS A 5 12.36 13.28 1.47
CA HIS A 5 12.23 14.73 1.68
C HIS A 5 12.34 15.54 0.39
N GLY A 6 12.69 14.90 -0.73
CA GLY A 6 12.95 15.57 -2.01
C GLY A 6 14.21 16.42 -2.03
N ASN A 7 14.97 16.47 -0.92
CA ASN A 7 16.16 17.30 -0.73
C ASN A 7 17.29 16.46 -0.13
N THR A 8 18.52 16.76 -0.47
CA THR A 8 19.68 16.12 0.18
C THR A 8 19.91 16.65 1.59
N PRO A 9 20.57 15.91 2.51
CA PRO A 9 20.95 16.40 3.82
C PRO A 9 21.75 17.70 3.80
N ASN A 10 22.54 17.92 2.75
CA ASN A 10 23.35 19.13 2.60
C ASN A 10 22.53 20.35 2.19
N GLU A 11 21.51 20.20 1.36
CA GLU A 11 20.58 21.27 0.99
C GLU A 11 19.76 21.73 2.19
N VAL A 12 19.32 20.81 3.05
CA VAL A 12 18.62 21.14 4.30
C VAL A 12 19.52 21.91 5.26
N ARG A 13 20.79 21.50 5.44
CA ARG A 13 21.76 22.20 6.32
C ARG A 13 22.08 23.60 5.86
N ARG A 14 22.01 23.89 4.56
CA ARG A 14 22.26 25.22 3.98
C ARG A 14 21.07 26.16 4.08
N GLY A 15 19.95 25.75 4.71
CA GLY A 15 18.82 26.61 5.05
C GLY A 15 17.89 26.95 3.89
N GLY A 16 18.00 26.25 2.75
CA GLY A 16 17.20 26.53 1.55
C GLY A 16 16.03 25.58 1.30
N ALA A 17 15.84 24.54 2.11
CA ALA A 17 14.84 23.52 1.86
C ALA A 17 14.06 23.18 3.13
N SER A 18 12.72 23.11 3.03
CA SER A 18 11.87 22.66 4.13
C SER A 18 11.82 21.14 4.17
N LEU A 19 11.93 20.58 5.37
CA LEU A 19 11.65 19.17 5.60
C LEU A 19 10.14 18.94 5.56
N LYS A 20 9.69 17.88 4.91
CA LYS A 20 8.31 17.42 5.09
C LYS A 20 8.15 17.00 6.55
N SER A 21 7.29 17.70 7.29
CA SER A 21 6.94 17.28 8.65
C SER A 21 5.93 16.15 8.56
N PHE A 22 6.11 15.12 9.37
CA PHE A 22 5.12 14.07 9.53
C PHE A 22 4.03 14.55 10.50
N ALA A 23 2.77 14.23 10.22
CA ALA A 23 1.73 14.30 11.22
C ALA A 23 2.10 13.39 12.42
N PRO A 24 1.69 13.72 13.65
CA PRO A 24 1.94 12.87 14.81
C PRO A 24 1.45 11.45 14.56
N LEU A 25 2.30 10.47 14.76
CA LEU A 25 1.94 9.06 14.65
C LEU A 25 1.00 8.70 15.80
N HIS A 26 -0.25 8.36 15.49
CA HIS A 26 -1.17 7.79 16.48
C HIS A 26 -1.12 6.27 16.35
N ILE A 27 -0.57 5.59 17.35
CA ILE A 27 -0.57 4.12 17.42
C ILE A 27 -1.71 3.72 18.32
N GLU A 28 -2.76 3.08 17.79
CA GLU A 28 -3.78 2.43 18.58
C GLU A 28 -3.54 0.92 18.59
N LEU A 29 -3.46 0.35 19.81
CA LEU A 29 -3.42 -1.09 20.02
C LEU A 29 -4.83 -1.57 20.39
N SER A 30 -5.47 -2.34 19.52
CA SER A 30 -6.76 -2.95 19.81
C SER A 30 -6.58 -4.33 20.44
N LEU A 31 -6.95 -4.46 21.71
CA LEU A 31 -7.00 -5.74 22.44
C LEU A 31 -8.41 -6.33 22.29
N ALA A 32 -8.64 -7.12 21.24
CA ALA A 32 -9.84 -7.96 21.14
C ALA A 32 -9.39 -9.42 21.19
N GLY A 33 -9.57 -10.04 22.34
CA GLY A 33 -9.48 -11.47 22.65
C GLY A 33 -8.51 -12.31 21.79
N GLY A 34 -7.19 -12.25 22.05
CA GLY A 34 -6.26 -13.29 21.66
C GLY A 34 -5.16 -12.95 20.65
N ASN A 35 -5.33 -12.06 19.69
CA ASN A 35 -4.25 -11.61 18.80
C ASN A 35 -4.44 -10.15 18.41
N VAL A 36 -3.60 -9.29 19.00
CA VAL A 36 -3.55 -7.85 18.69
C VAL A 36 -3.07 -7.68 17.27
N MET A 37 -3.86 -7.03 16.39
CA MET A 37 -3.36 -6.53 15.11
C MET A 37 -2.66 -5.20 15.36
N GLU A 38 -1.37 -5.13 14.96
CA GLU A 38 -0.64 -3.88 14.92
C GLU A 38 -1.13 -3.05 13.73
N TYR A 39 -1.50 -1.80 13.97
CA TYR A 39 -1.80 -0.83 12.92
C TYR A 39 -1.54 0.59 13.40
N ARG A 40 -1.41 1.52 12.47
CA ARG A 40 -1.37 2.95 12.76
C ARG A 40 -2.38 3.69 11.89
N ILE A 41 -2.84 4.84 12.40
CA ILE A 41 -3.68 5.76 11.63
C ILE A 41 -2.78 6.90 11.14
N GLU A 42 -2.81 7.12 9.82
CA GLU A 42 -1.95 8.09 9.17
C GLU A 42 -2.76 8.89 8.14
N LYS A 43 -2.63 10.22 8.13
CA LYS A 43 -3.20 11.06 7.08
C LYS A 43 -2.16 11.25 5.98
N LYS A 44 -2.54 10.93 4.74
CA LYS A 44 -1.70 11.15 3.56
C LYS A 44 -2.41 12.11 2.62
N GLU A 45 -1.68 13.06 2.08
CA GLU A 45 -2.14 13.93 1.00
C GLU A 45 -2.33 13.12 -0.30
N ALA A 46 -3.06 13.69 -1.26
CA ALA A 46 -3.22 13.08 -2.57
C ALA A 46 -1.85 12.87 -3.25
N PHE A 47 -1.71 11.75 -3.94
CA PHE A 47 -0.50 11.42 -4.70
C PHE A 47 -0.86 10.67 -5.97
N LYS A 48 0.03 10.75 -6.97
CA LYS A 48 -0.17 10.08 -8.25
C LYS A 48 0.74 8.87 -8.36
N VAL A 49 0.22 7.85 -9.00
CA VAL A 49 0.94 6.62 -9.35
C VAL A 49 0.87 6.39 -10.85
N MET A 50 1.81 5.61 -11.36
CA MET A 50 1.81 5.10 -12.73
C MET A 50 2.05 3.61 -12.73
N GLY A 51 1.38 2.87 -13.63
CA GLY A 51 1.54 1.42 -13.60
C GLY A 51 0.82 0.67 -14.70
N VAL A 52 0.69 -0.62 -14.49
CA VAL A 52 -0.02 -1.55 -15.36
C VAL A 52 -1.11 -2.25 -14.59
N SER A 53 -2.29 -2.42 -15.20
CA SER A 53 -3.43 -3.03 -14.52
C SER A 53 -3.98 -4.25 -15.25
N LYS A 54 -4.64 -5.13 -14.49
CA LYS A 54 -5.31 -6.32 -15.00
C LYS A 54 -6.53 -6.63 -14.14
N VAL A 55 -7.56 -7.23 -14.75
CA VAL A 55 -8.78 -7.66 -14.06
C VAL A 55 -8.60 -9.07 -13.54
N PHE A 56 -9.01 -9.30 -12.28
CA PHE A 56 -8.96 -10.59 -11.60
C PHE A 56 -10.31 -10.97 -11.03
N SER A 57 -10.49 -12.27 -10.79
CA SER A 57 -11.61 -12.80 -10.02
C SER A 57 -11.20 -12.99 -8.57
N TYR A 58 -12.07 -12.63 -7.62
CA TYR A 58 -11.85 -12.91 -6.20
C TYR A 58 -11.60 -14.39 -5.88
N VAL A 59 -12.16 -15.31 -6.71
CA VAL A 59 -12.00 -16.76 -6.50
C VAL A 59 -10.58 -17.23 -6.75
N SER A 60 -9.85 -16.60 -7.68
CA SER A 60 -8.52 -17.02 -8.11
C SER A 60 -7.40 -16.01 -7.77
N ALA A 61 -7.74 -14.87 -7.18
CA ALA A 61 -6.82 -13.77 -6.90
C ALA A 61 -5.57 -14.20 -6.15
N ASP A 62 -5.71 -15.00 -5.10
CA ASP A 62 -4.60 -15.47 -4.25
C ASP A 62 -3.51 -16.21 -5.03
N THR A 63 -3.87 -16.83 -6.16
CA THR A 63 -2.93 -17.57 -7.02
C THR A 63 -2.56 -16.82 -8.28
N GLU A 64 -3.42 -15.96 -8.81
CA GLU A 64 -3.18 -15.25 -10.06
C GLU A 64 -2.41 -13.94 -9.88
N ILE A 65 -2.64 -13.22 -8.79
CA ILE A 65 -1.89 -11.98 -8.50
C ILE A 65 -0.38 -12.26 -8.34
N PRO A 66 0.07 -13.29 -7.57
CA PRO A 66 1.49 -13.62 -7.52
C PRO A 66 2.09 -13.99 -8.89
N LYS A 67 1.32 -14.64 -9.77
CA LYS A 67 1.79 -14.93 -11.14
C LYS A 67 1.93 -13.64 -11.96
N TYR A 68 1.00 -12.70 -11.80
CA TYR A 68 1.07 -11.41 -12.45
C TYR A 68 2.28 -10.60 -11.98
N TRP A 69 2.59 -10.61 -10.68
CA TRP A 69 3.83 -10.04 -10.16
C TRP A 69 5.08 -10.67 -10.77
N ASN A 70 5.09 -12.01 -10.92
CA ASN A 70 6.19 -12.71 -11.57
C ASN A 70 6.29 -12.38 -13.06
N GLU A 71 5.17 -12.21 -13.77
CA GLU A 71 5.12 -11.78 -15.16
C GLU A 71 5.77 -10.39 -15.33
N ILE A 72 5.37 -9.41 -14.50
CA ILE A 72 5.90 -8.05 -14.52
C ILE A 72 7.39 -8.00 -14.11
N ASN A 73 7.82 -8.85 -13.20
CA ASN A 73 9.19 -8.93 -12.71
C ASN A 73 10.11 -9.82 -13.54
N GLY A 74 9.57 -10.62 -14.47
CA GLY A 74 10.30 -11.70 -15.15
C GLY A 74 11.44 -11.26 -16.07
N ASN A 75 11.41 -10.02 -16.59
CA ASN A 75 12.52 -9.45 -17.35
C ASN A 75 12.97 -8.12 -16.73
N PRO A 76 14.07 -8.12 -15.93
CA PRO A 76 14.55 -6.92 -15.26
C PRO A 76 14.90 -5.76 -16.20
N GLN A 77 15.22 -6.05 -17.48
CA GLN A 77 15.61 -5.04 -18.47
C GLN A 77 14.39 -4.37 -19.14
N GLU A 78 13.25 -5.03 -19.16
CA GLU A 78 12.01 -4.57 -19.80
C GLU A 78 10.88 -4.34 -18.79
N LYS A 79 11.23 -4.30 -17.50
CA LYS A 79 10.29 -4.13 -16.42
C LYS A 79 9.54 -2.80 -16.54
N PRO A 80 8.21 -2.81 -16.68
CA PRO A 80 7.44 -1.58 -16.86
C PRO A 80 7.50 -0.68 -15.62
N VAL A 81 7.38 -1.28 -14.43
CA VAL A 81 7.44 -0.62 -13.12
C VAL A 81 8.28 -1.43 -12.13
N MET A 82 8.80 -0.80 -11.09
CA MET A 82 9.52 -1.49 -10.01
C MET A 82 8.55 -2.27 -9.10
N GLY A 83 7.32 -1.77 -8.97
CA GLY A 83 6.28 -2.39 -8.19
C GLY A 83 6.33 -1.99 -6.71
N MET A 84 6.35 -0.71 -6.45
CA MET A 84 6.25 -0.17 -5.09
C MET A 84 4.84 -0.34 -4.51
N TYR A 85 3.82 -0.35 -5.38
CA TYR A 85 2.42 -0.45 -5.00
C TYR A 85 1.70 -1.58 -5.72
N GLY A 86 0.86 -2.32 -4.98
CA GLY A 86 -0.24 -3.11 -5.49
C GLY A 86 -1.55 -2.43 -5.11
N ILE A 87 -2.41 -2.09 -6.07
CA ILE A 87 -3.65 -1.35 -5.79
C ILE A 87 -4.83 -2.19 -6.25
N CYS A 88 -5.69 -2.56 -5.31
CA CYS A 88 -6.91 -3.32 -5.57
C CYS A 88 -8.09 -2.34 -5.64
N PHE A 89 -8.76 -2.26 -6.78
CA PHE A 89 -9.93 -1.41 -7.03
C PHE A 89 -11.21 -2.27 -7.00
N ASP A 90 -11.80 -2.42 -5.80
CA ASP A 90 -12.98 -3.26 -5.58
C ASP A 90 -14.27 -2.66 -6.14
N ALA A 91 -14.40 -1.33 -6.08
CA ALA A 91 -15.64 -0.64 -6.46
C ALA A 91 -15.81 -0.41 -7.97
N GLU A 92 -14.77 -0.65 -8.78
CA GLU A 92 -14.81 -0.34 -10.22
C GLU A 92 -15.50 -1.40 -11.05
N MET A 93 -15.66 -2.62 -10.52
CA MET A 93 -16.18 -3.76 -11.28
C MET A 93 -17.45 -4.33 -10.65
N ALA A 94 -18.38 -4.72 -11.50
CA ALA A 94 -19.58 -5.44 -11.05
C ALA A 94 -19.31 -6.94 -10.93
N GLY A 95 -19.93 -7.60 -9.95
CA GLY A 95 -19.86 -9.04 -9.79
C GLY A 95 -18.68 -9.53 -8.96
N ASN A 96 -18.06 -10.64 -9.39
CA ASN A 96 -16.97 -11.31 -8.64
C ASN A 96 -15.58 -10.96 -9.20
N GLN A 97 -15.40 -9.74 -9.68
CA GLN A 97 -14.16 -9.27 -10.30
C GLN A 97 -13.73 -7.94 -9.71
N PHE A 98 -12.44 -7.65 -9.79
CA PHE A 98 -11.83 -6.39 -9.43
C PHE A 98 -10.63 -6.08 -10.34
N ARG A 99 -10.26 -4.81 -10.45
CA ARG A 99 -9.05 -4.38 -11.13
C ARG A 99 -7.90 -4.30 -10.14
N TYR A 100 -6.75 -4.83 -10.51
CA TYR A 100 -5.52 -4.77 -9.72
C TYR A 100 -4.43 -4.10 -10.54
N MET A 101 -3.74 -3.12 -9.96
CA MET A 101 -2.68 -2.35 -10.60
C MET A 101 -1.35 -2.55 -9.85
N ILE A 102 -0.29 -2.86 -10.59
CA ILE A 102 1.08 -2.81 -10.08
C ILE A 102 1.66 -1.47 -10.51
N ALA A 103 2.14 -0.66 -9.56
CA ALA A 103 2.47 0.74 -9.80
C ALA A 103 3.70 1.22 -9.03
N ASP A 104 4.20 2.38 -9.47
CA ASP A 104 5.23 3.18 -8.81
C ASP A 104 4.73 4.62 -8.64
N ASP A 105 5.53 5.46 -7.95
CA ASP A 105 5.32 6.90 -7.91
C ASP A 105 5.32 7.48 -9.33
N PHE A 106 4.41 8.42 -9.59
CA PHE A 106 4.24 9.01 -10.92
C PHE A 106 5.44 9.85 -11.35
N LEU A 107 5.98 9.51 -12.52
CA LEU A 107 7.00 10.26 -13.25
C LEU A 107 6.51 10.45 -14.69
N ALA A 108 6.19 11.68 -15.10
CA ALA A 108 5.54 11.98 -16.37
C ALA A 108 6.32 11.45 -17.60
N GLU A 109 7.64 11.64 -17.63
CA GLU A 109 8.49 11.16 -18.72
C GLU A 109 8.51 9.62 -18.83
N GLU A 110 8.51 8.93 -17.69
CA GLU A 110 8.48 7.46 -17.65
C GLU A 110 7.11 6.92 -18.06
N ALA A 111 6.03 7.52 -17.58
CA ALA A 111 4.68 7.13 -17.89
C ALA A 111 4.40 7.22 -19.39
N GLU A 112 4.76 8.36 -20.03
CA GLU A 112 4.61 8.57 -21.46
C GLU A 112 5.47 7.58 -22.27
N LYS A 113 6.76 7.46 -21.94
CA LYS A 113 7.71 6.61 -22.64
C LYS A 113 7.31 5.14 -22.65
N LYS A 114 6.76 4.66 -21.54
CA LYS A 114 6.39 3.24 -21.37
C LYS A 114 4.90 2.97 -21.61
N GLY A 115 4.08 4.02 -21.85
CA GLY A 115 2.64 3.89 -22.06
C GLY A 115 1.91 3.36 -20.81
N LEU A 116 2.33 3.83 -19.62
CA LEU A 116 1.76 3.40 -18.35
C LEU A 116 0.46 4.15 -18.04
N GLU A 117 -0.44 3.48 -17.32
CA GLU A 117 -1.65 4.09 -16.79
C GLU A 117 -1.28 5.06 -15.64
N GLU A 118 -1.88 6.24 -15.64
CA GLU A 118 -1.81 7.20 -14.53
C GLU A 118 -3.05 7.09 -13.66
N TYR A 119 -2.88 7.10 -12.33
CA TYR A 119 -3.98 7.16 -11.39
C TYR A 119 -3.65 8.11 -10.23
N GLU A 120 -4.62 8.96 -9.85
CA GLU A 120 -4.49 9.83 -8.69
C GLU A 120 -5.20 9.20 -7.48
N ILE A 121 -4.43 8.91 -6.44
CA ILE A 121 -4.94 8.49 -5.15
C ILE A 121 -5.30 9.74 -4.35
N PRO A 122 -6.58 9.95 -4.02
CA PRO A 122 -7.00 11.10 -3.22
C PRO A 122 -6.37 11.10 -1.83
N GLY A 123 -6.32 12.29 -1.20
CA GLY A 123 -5.87 12.40 0.18
C GLY A 123 -6.87 11.77 1.16
N HIS A 124 -6.39 10.83 1.98
CA HIS A 124 -7.22 10.10 2.93
C HIS A 124 -6.56 9.95 4.30
N THR A 125 -7.39 9.60 5.28
CA THR A 125 -6.93 8.95 6.51
C THR A 125 -6.84 7.45 6.24
N TRP A 126 -5.70 6.86 6.54
CA TRP A 126 -5.39 5.46 6.28
C TRP A 126 -5.18 4.69 7.58
N ALA A 127 -5.76 3.51 7.67
CA ALA A 127 -5.30 2.49 8.60
C ALA A 127 -4.22 1.69 7.89
N VAL A 128 -3.02 1.69 8.47
CA VAL A 128 -1.82 1.10 7.88
C VAL A 128 -1.36 -0.08 8.72
N PHE A 129 -1.29 -1.25 8.11
CA PHE A 129 -0.98 -2.52 8.76
C PHE A 129 0.39 -3.02 8.28
N PRO A 130 1.38 -3.17 9.17
CA PRO A 130 2.69 -3.69 8.80
C PRO A 130 2.64 -5.19 8.52
N CYS A 131 3.37 -5.61 7.48
CA CYS A 131 3.60 -7.00 7.11
C CYS A 131 5.10 -7.28 7.14
N ARG A 132 5.54 -8.37 7.78
CA ARG A 132 6.96 -8.73 7.87
C ARG A 132 7.17 -10.20 7.52
N GLY A 133 8.19 -10.48 6.73
CA GLY A 133 8.58 -11.82 6.33
C GLY A 133 8.51 -12.08 4.84
N PRO A 134 8.78 -13.33 4.41
CA PRO A 134 8.79 -13.73 3.01
C PRO A 134 7.41 -13.54 2.35
N MET A 135 7.37 -12.77 1.25
CA MET A 135 6.13 -12.54 0.52
C MET A 135 5.74 -13.75 -0.36
N PRO A 136 4.44 -13.97 -0.61
CA PRO A 136 3.31 -13.10 -0.28
C PRO A 136 2.57 -13.45 1.03
N LEU A 137 2.96 -14.50 1.74
CA LEU A 137 2.17 -15.07 2.85
C LEU A 137 1.83 -14.08 3.98
N PRO A 138 2.77 -13.26 4.52
CA PRO A 138 2.44 -12.31 5.58
C PRO A 138 1.43 -11.26 5.15
N LEU A 139 1.49 -10.82 3.91
CA LEU A 139 0.57 -9.83 3.35
C LEU A 139 -0.83 -10.42 3.19
N GLN A 140 -0.94 -11.64 2.65
CA GLN A 140 -2.21 -12.35 2.51
C GLN A 140 -2.88 -12.59 3.88
N GLU A 141 -2.09 -12.97 4.89
CA GLU A 141 -2.61 -13.20 6.25
C GLU A 141 -3.07 -11.89 6.90
N VAL A 142 -2.30 -10.80 6.78
CA VAL A 142 -2.71 -9.48 7.28
C VAL A 142 -3.99 -9.03 6.59
N ASN A 143 -4.07 -9.16 5.27
CA ASN A 143 -5.25 -8.77 4.49
C ASN A 143 -6.49 -9.58 4.94
N ARG A 144 -6.38 -10.91 5.07
CA ARG A 144 -7.44 -11.76 5.60
C ARG A 144 -7.92 -11.29 6.97
N ARG A 145 -7.01 -10.99 7.90
CA ARG A 145 -7.33 -10.54 9.26
C ARG A 145 -7.97 -9.16 9.31
N ILE A 146 -7.59 -8.25 8.42
CA ILE A 146 -8.23 -6.94 8.30
C ILE A 146 -9.75 -7.11 8.08
N PHE A 147 -10.13 -7.92 7.10
CA PHE A 147 -11.54 -8.11 6.73
C PHE A 147 -12.29 -9.04 7.68
N ALA A 148 -11.63 -10.06 8.25
CA ALA A 148 -12.27 -11.02 9.14
C ALA A 148 -12.34 -10.58 10.61
N GLU A 149 -11.40 -9.78 11.09
CA GLU A 149 -11.24 -9.46 12.50
C GLU A 149 -11.33 -7.94 12.77
N TRP A 150 -10.51 -7.14 12.08
CA TRP A 150 -10.35 -5.72 12.41
C TRP A 150 -11.55 -4.86 11.96
N LEU A 151 -12.01 -4.97 10.74
CA LEU A 151 -13.18 -4.24 10.24
C LEU A 151 -14.46 -4.59 11.00
N PRO A 152 -14.78 -5.88 11.29
CA PRO A 152 -15.96 -6.22 12.08
C PRO A 152 -15.92 -5.71 13.54
N ALA A 153 -14.73 -5.41 14.10
CA ALA A 153 -14.61 -4.79 15.41
C ALA A 153 -15.15 -3.34 15.47
N GLY A 154 -15.47 -2.73 14.33
CA GLY A 154 -16.38 -1.59 14.20
C GLY A 154 -15.86 -0.23 14.64
N ARG A 155 -14.55 0.00 14.71
CA ARG A 155 -13.99 1.32 15.03
C ARG A 155 -13.91 2.26 13.84
N TYR A 156 -13.75 1.72 12.64
CA TYR A 156 -13.59 2.47 11.40
C TYR A 156 -14.49 1.91 10.30
N GLU A 157 -14.89 2.77 9.37
CA GLU A 157 -15.56 2.39 8.13
C GLU A 157 -14.58 2.60 6.97
N ILE A 158 -14.65 1.74 5.95
CA ILE A 158 -13.91 1.94 4.71
C ILE A 158 -14.40 3.22 4.03
N ALA A 159 -13.48 4.09 3.64
CA ALA A 159 -13.81 5.36 3.00
C ALA A 159 -14.07 5.21 1.50
N GLU A 160 -13.31 4.36 0.83
CA GLU A 160 -13.31 4.17 -0.63
C GLU A 160 -13.24 2.69 -0.99
N GLY A 161 -13.65 2.34 -2.22
CA GLY A 161 -13.64 0.97 -2.73
C GLY A 161 -12.29 0.56 -3.33
N TYR A 162 -11.19 0.89 -2.68
CA TYR A 162 -9.87 0.40 -3.03
C TYR A 162 -8.99 0.26 -1.78
N ASN A 163 -7.95 -0.54 -1.88
CA ASN A 163 -6.89 -0.66 -0.88
C ASN A 163 -5.52 -0.70 -1.56
N ILE A 164 -4.47 -0.41 -0.81
CA ILE A 164 -3.10 -0.33 -1.32
C ILE A 164 -2.20 -1.28 -0.54
N GLU A 165 -1.42 -2.04 -1.25
CA GLU A 165 -0.28 -2.80 -0.76
C GLU A 165 0.98 -1.98 -1.08
N TYR A 166 1.75 -1.62 -0.07
CA TYR A 166 3.03 -0.95 -0.23
C TYR A 166 4.15 -1.97 0.00
N TYR A 167 5.13 -1.96 -0.88
CA TYR A 167 6.29 -2.84 -0.85
C TYR A 167 7.58 -2.04 -0.72
N SER A 168 8.44 -2.42 0.23
CA SER A 168 9.80 -1.90 0.31
C SER A 168 10.63 -2.34 -0.90
N ASP A 169 11.70 -1.60 -1.21
CA ASP A 169 12.61 -2.00 -2.27
C ASP A 169 13.28 -3.35 -1.92
N PRO A 170 13.08 -4.40 -2.72
CA PRO A 170 13.72 -5.71 -2.45
C PRO A 170 15.25 -5.64 -2.41
N ALA A 171 15.86 -4.66 -3.04
CA ALA A 171 17.31 -4.47 -3.04
C ALA A 171 17.88 -4.09 -1.67
N ASP A 172 17.03 -3.58 -0.76
CA ASP A 172 17.43 -3.25 0.62
C ASP A 172 17.55 -4.50 1.51
N TYR A 173 17.16 -5.68 1.00
CA TYR A 173 17.13 -6.94 1.74
C TYR A 173 18.01 -8.01 1.07
N LYS A 174 18.78 -8.77 1.85
CA LYS A 174 19.68 -9.80 1.32
C LYS A 174 18.97 -10.92 0.57
N GLY A 175 17.78 -11.28 1.02
CA GLY A 175 16.92 -12.29 0.40
C GLY A 175 15.87 -11.69 -0.55
N GLY A 176 15.92 -10.39 -0.86
CA GLY A 176 14.87 -9.74 -1.63
C GLY A 176 13.52 -9.85 -0.94
N THR A 177 12.46 -10.14 -1.68
CA THR A 177 11.11 -10.37 -1.14
C THR A 177 10.97 -11.65 -0.31
N GLU A 178 11.94 -12.57 -0.39
CA GLU A 178 12.01 -13.82 0.40
C GLU A 178 12.75 -13.63 1.73
N ASP A 179 13.28 -12.44 2.00
CA ASP A 179 14.00 -12.16 3.24
C ASP A 179 13.06 -12.24 4.46
N PRO A 180 13.44 -12.93 5.55
CA PRO A 180 12.64 -13.00 6.77
C PRO A 180 12.32 -11.62 7.40
N GLY A 181 13.13 -10.61 7.12
CA GLY A 181 12.94 -9.23 7.57
C GLY A 181 12.25 -8.33 6.55
N TYR A 182 11.84 -8.86 5.39
CA TYR A 182 11.21 -8.05 4.35
C TYR A 182 9.96 -7.33 4.88
N TYR A 183 9.79 -6.07 4.49
CA TYR A 183 8.73 -5.20 4.99
C TYR A 183 7.79 -4.76 3.88
N ALA A 184 6.50 -4.90 4.15
CA ALA A 184 5.41 -4.38 3.33
C ALA A 184 4.31 -3.82 4.23
N GLU A 185 3.31 -3.18 3.66
CA GLU A 185 2.16 -2.64 4.38
C GLU A 185 0.87 -2.86 3.59
N VAL A 186 -0.24 -3.03 4.30
CA VAL A 186 -1.59 -2.91 3.72
C VAL A 186 -2.20 -1.60 4.22
N TRP A 187 -2.68 -0.76 3.30
CA TRP A 187 -3.31 0.53 3.60
C TRP A 187 -4.79 0.48 3.26
N ILE A 188 -5.65 0.70 4.24
CA ILE A 188 -7.10 0.77 4.08
C ILE A 188 -7.53 2.22 4.29
N PRO A 189 -8.20 2.86 3.31
CA PRO A 189 -8.72 4.21 3.48
C PRO A 189 -9.92 4.17 4.42
N VAL A 190 -9.92 4.99 5.48
CA VAL A 190 -10.93 4.95 6.54
C VAL A 190 -11.59 6.30 6.79
N LYS A 191 -12.87 6.24 7.13
CA LYS A 191 -13.64 7.37 7.70
C LYS A 191 -13.63 7.25 9.21
N GLY A 192 -13.58 8.38 9.90
CA GLY A 192 -13.53 8.57 11.35
C GLY A 192 -14.02 7.42 12.24
N SER A 193 -13.54 7.37 13.47
CA SER A 193 -14.08 6.43 14.44
C SER A 193 -15.56 6.73 14.66
N ILE A 194 -16.43 5.72 14.57
CA ILE A 194 -17.79 5.82 15.09
C ILE A 194 -17.64 5.99 16.60
N GLY A 195 -17.62 7.25 17.06
CA GLY A 195 -17.73 7.55 18.47
C GLY A 195 -19.07 6.99 18.94
N ARG A 196 -19.07 5.83 19.61
CA ARG A 196 -20.14 5.52 20.52
C ARG A 196 -20.04 6.58 21.60
N GLY A 197 -20.91 7.59 21.52
CA GLY A 197 -21.15 8.45 22.66
C GLY A 197 -21.44 7.55 23.87
N ILE A 198 -20.59 7.67 24.85
CA ILE A 198 -20.89 7.14 26.19
C ILE A 198 -21.77 8.23 26.78
N ASP A 199 -23.11 8.04 26.71
CA ASP A 199 -24.08 8.69 27.59
C ASP A 199 -24.01 8.05 28.98
#